data_d29badeafac697651ad36aae5f7ace74
#
_entry.id   d29badeafac697651ad36aae5f7ace74
#
_cell.length_a   1.000
_cell.length_b   1.000
_cell.length_c   1.000
_cell.angle_alpha   90.00
_cell.angle_beta   90.00
_cell.angle_gamma   90.00
#
_symmetry.space_group_name_H-M   'P 1'
#
loop_
_entity.id
_entity.type
_entity.pdbx_description
1 polymer ?
#
loop_
_entity_poly.entity_id
_entity_poly.type
_entity_poly.pdbx_seq_one_letter_code
_entity_poly.pdbx_strand_id
1 'polypeptide(L)'
;MFWSHQELLLRIAIISLLSLSSQYQVISSPLGDGLHKDGKRLTPQRLKVLNLFENIGAGNHLSAEEVHEKLVKISAKVSLATIYRTLRLLVQMGLLHELELSEGGHRYELISNETADHHHLICIRCGRTEEFENDEVLEAGKIAAKINGFKLIESSLNVRAICPKCI
;
A
#
# COMPACT_ATOMS: atom_id res chain seq x y z
N MET A 1 -7.06 -50.27 0.02
CA MET A 1 -7.27 -49.66 1.34
C MET A 1 -8.09 -48.40 1.14
N PHE A 2 -9.40 -48.49 1.34
CA PHE A 2 -10.32 -47.35 1.22
C PHE A 2 -10.38 -46.63 2.56
N TRP A 3 -10.09 -45.35 2.55
CA TRP A 3 -10.21 -44.49 3.72
C TRP A 3 -11.70 -44.27 4.04
N SER A 4 -12.08 -44.27 5.32
CA SER A 4 -13.47 -44.05 5.72
C SER A 4 -13.87 -42.59 5.44
N HIS A 5 -15.15 -42.42 5.11
CA HIS A 5 -15.72 -41.08 4.81
C HIS A 5 -15.52 -40.09 5.98
N GLN A 6 -15.41 -40.57 7.20
CA GLN A 6 -15.16 -39.80 8.41
C GLN A 6 -13.74 -39.26 8.50
N GLU A 7 -12.73 -40.03 8.06
CA GLU A 7 -11.32 -39.58 8.03
C GLU A 7 -11.08 -38.53 6.96
N LEU A 8 -11.81 -38.59 5.84
CA LEU A 8 -11.75 -37.57 4.78
C LEU A 8 -12.32 -36.24 5.26
N LEU A 9 -13.45 -36.24 5.97
CA LEU A 9 -14.08 -35.04 6.53
C LEU A 9 -13.22 -34.40 7.63
N LEU A 10 -12.55 -35.20 8.48
CA LEU A 10 -11.65 -34.70 9.50
C LEU A 10 -10.42 -33.99 8.87
N ARG A 11 -9.85 -34.57 7.81
CA ARG A 11 -8.72 -33.98 7.09
C ARG A 11 -9.09 -32.68 6.38
N ILE A 12 -10.28 -32.63 5.75
CA ILE A 12 -10.79 -31.41 5.12
C ILE A 12 -11.03 -30.31 6.18
N ALA A 13 -11.57 -30.66 7.35
CA ALA A 13 -11.77 -29.72 8.46
C ALA A 13 -10.43 -29.24 9.03
N ILE A 14 -9.43 -30.10 9.18
CA ILE A 14 -8.09 -29.73 9.66
C ILE A 14 -7.35 -28.87 8.64
N ILE A 15 -7.46 -29.16 7.34
CA ILE A 15 -6.87 -28.34 6.27
C ILE A 15 -7.56 -26.98 6.20
N SER A 16 -8.89 -26.92 6.38
CA SER A 16 -9.65 -25.68 6.43
C SER A 16 -9.31 -24.84 7.67
N LEU A 17 -9.09 -25.47 8.83
CA LEU A 17 -8.66 -24.78 10.06
C LEU A 17 -7.20 -24.32 9.98
N LEU A 18 -6.32 -25.10 9.35
CA LEU A 18 -4.94 -24.71 9.12
C LEU A 18 -4.80 -23.61 8.07
N SER A 19 -5.69 -23.54 7.06
CA SER A 19 -5.71 -22.46 6.09
C SER A 19 -6.23 -21.14 6.67
N LEU A 20 -7.12 -21.19 7.67
CA LEU A 20 -7.62 -20.00 8.38
C LEU A 20 -6.61 -19.48 9.43
N SER A 21 -5.77 -20.34 10.01
CA SER A 21 -4.72 -19.91 10.95
C SER A 21 -3.43 -19.48 10.25
N SER A 22 -3.22 -19.85 8.99
CA SER A 22 -2.03 -19.48 8.21
C SER A 22 -2.09 -18.07 7.61
N GLN A 23 -3.24 -17.38 7.65
CA GLN A 23 -3.38 -16.02 7.10
C GLN A 23 -3.04 -14.90 8.09
N TYR A 24 -2.68 -15.21 9.32
CA TYR A 24 -2.29 -14.22 10.34
C TYR A 24 -1.06 -14.62 11.15
N GLN A 25 -0.03 -15.11 10.49
CA GLN A 25 1.29 -14.94 11.10
C GLN A 25 1.60 -13.45 11.00
N VAL A 26 1.70 -12.82 12.17
CA VAL A 26 2.41 -11.54 12.33
C VAL A 26 3.85 -11.85 11.92
N ILE A 27 4.11 -11.76 10.62
CA ILE A 27 5.49 -11.78 10.12
C ILE A 27 6.08 -10.51 10.72
N SER A 28 7.06 -10.67 11.61
CA SER A 28 7.98 -9.61 11.96
C SER A 28 8.57 -9.15 10.62
N SER A 29 8.02 -8.06 10.08
CA SER A 29 8.51 -7.45 8.86
C SER A 29 10.00 -7.19 9.05
N PRO A 30 10.89 -7.60 8.13
CA PRO A 30 12.32 -7.25 8.19
C PRO A 30 12.55 -5.74 8.30
N LEU A 31 11.57 -4.93 7.88
CA LEU A 31 11.51 -3.48 8.02
C LEU A 31 11.21 -3.04 9.47
N GLY A 32 10.56 -3.87 10.30
CA GLY A 32 10.16 -3.51 11.67
C GLY A 32 11.32 -3.39 12.66
N ASP A 33 12.38 -4.18 12.51
CA ASP A 33 13.50 -4.24 13.45
C ASP A 33 14.49 -3.05 13.33
N GLY A 34 14.53 -2.37 12.18
CA GLY A 34 15.39 -1.20 11.96
C GLY A 34 14.81 0.14 12.46
N LEU A 35 13.53 0.21 12.80
CA LEU A 35 12.77 1.45 12.98
C LEU A 35 12.67 1.95 14.44
N HIS A 36 13.49 1.40 15.34
CA HIS A 36 13.50 1.81 16.75
C HIS A 36 14.27 3.11 17.04
N LYS A 37 14.95 3.69 16.05
CA LYS A 37 15.70 4.95 16.19
C LYS A 37 14.76 6.11 15.82
N ASP A 38 14.57 7.09 16.64
CA ASP A 38 13.84 8.37 16.43
C ASP A 38 12.34 8.43 16.82
N GLY A 39 11.89 7.63 17.81
CA GLY A 39 10.49 7.73 18.29
C GLY A 39 9.41 7.24 17.32
N LYS A 40 9.79 6.67 16.18
CA LYS A 40 8.90 6.15 15.12
C LYS A 40 8.49 4.69 15.35
N ARG A 41 8.29 4.30 16.61
CA ARG A 41 7.92 2.91 16.96
C ARG A 41 6.65 2.46 16.24
N LEU A 42 6.72 1.33 15.55
CA LEU A 42 5.56 0.65 14.98
C LEU A 42 4.82 -0.12 16.09
N THR A 43 3.73 0.46 16.57
CA THR A 43 2.82 -0.22 17.51
C THR A 43 2.06 -1.34 16.79
N PRO A 44 1.46 -2.32 17.53
CA PRO A 44 0.67 -3.38 16.90
C PRO A 44 -0.45 -2.87 15.98
N GLN A 45 -1.06 -1.72 16.31
CA GLN A 45 -2.08 -1.10 15.43
C GLN A 45 -1.46 -0.52 14.15
N ARG A 46 -0.28 0.09 14.23
CA ARG A 46 0.45 0.61 13.06
C ARG A 46 0.93 -0.52 12.16
N LEU A 47 1.42 -1.61 12.74
CA LEU A 47 1.80 -2.82 11.99
C LEU A 47 0.62 -3.39 11.19
N LYS A 48 -0.61 -3.41 11.74
CA LYS A 48 -1.79 -3.86 10.99
C LYS A 48 -2.04 -3.03 9.74
N VAL A 49 -1.82 -1.72 9.80
CA VAL A 49 -1.95 -0.84 8.64
C VAL A 49 -0.86 -1.13 7.61
N LEU A 50 0.41 -1.25 8.04
CA LEU A 50 1.52 -1.56 7.13
C LEU A 50 1.33 -2.94 6.46
N ASN A 51 1.04 -3.97 7.24
CA ASN A 51 0.80 -5.33 6.73
C ASN A 51 -0.36 -5.38 5.71
N LEU A 52 -1.37 -4.51 5.85
CA LEU A 52 -2.42 -4.43 4.85
C LEU A 52 -1.84 -4.02 3.49
N PHE A 53 -0.97 -3.02 3.43
CA PHE A 53 -0.32 -2.59 2.20
C PHE A 53 0.65 -3.65 1.66
N GLU A 54 1.42 -4.29 2.53
CA GLU A 54 2.30 -5.40 2.13
C GLU A 54 1.52 -6.56 1.49
N ASN A 55 0.34 -6.88 2.03
CA ASN A 55 -0.50 -7.96 1.52
C ASN A 55 -1.19 -7.63 0.18
N ILE A 56 -1.56 -6.38 -0.06
CA ILE A 56 -2.16 -5.98 -1.34
C ILE A 56 -1.12 -5.72 -2.42
N GLY A 57 0.15 -5.50 -2.02
CA GLY A 57 1.27 -5.26 -2.91
C GLY A 57 1.33 -3.84 -3.48
N ALA A 58 2.44 -3.55 -4.17
CA ALA A 58 2.64 -2.29 -4.89
C ALA A 58 1.58 -2.10 -6.00
N GLY A 59 1.41 -0.86 -6.46
CA GLY A 59 0.43 -0.53 -7.50
C GLY A 59 -1.02 -0.46 -6.99
N ASN A 60 -1.26 -0.73 -5.72
CA ASN A 60 -2.59 -0.65 -5.13
C ASN A 60 -2.72 0.58 -4.23
N HIS A 61 -3.58 1.49 -4.65
CA HIS A 61 -3.80 2.78 -3.99
C HIS A 61 -5.05 2.74 -3.11
N LEU A 62 -4.92 3.03 -1.82
CA LEU A 62 -6.04 3.06 -0.86
C LEU A 62 -6.17 4.44 -0.19
N SER A 63 -7.41 4.90 0.00
CA SER A 63 -7.71 6.01 0.91
C SER A 63 -7.68 5.53 2.38
N ALA A 64 -7.66 6.46 3.33
CA ALA A 64 -7.72 6.13 4.76
C ALA A 64 -9.01 5.39 5.13
N GLU A 65 -10.13 5.75 4.49
CA GLU A 65 -11.44 5.12 4.66
C GLU A 65 -11.43 3.68 4.13
N GLU A 66 -10.88 3.46 2.94
CA GLU A 66 -10.75 2.12 2.36
C GLU A 66 -9.83 1.22 3.22
N VAL A 67 -8.75 1.76 3.78
CA VAL A 67 -7.91 1.06 4.77
C VAL A 67 -8.72 0.69 6.00
N HIS A 68 -9.54 1.62 6.52
CA HIS A 68 -10.39 1.37 7.67
C HIS A 68 -11.40 0.26 7.39
N GLU A 69 -12.11 0.32 6.27
CA GLU A 69 -13.08 -0.71 5.87
C GLU A 69 -12.45 -2.10 5.74
N LYS A 70 -11.27 -2.19 5.11
CA LYS A 70 -10.53 -3.46 4.97
C LYS A 70 -10.11 -4.02 6.34
N LEU A 71 -9.63 -3.17 7.26
CA LEU A 71 -9.24 -3.58 8.60
C LEU A 71 -10.45 -4.01 9.45
N VAL A 72 -11.60 -3.35 9.32
CA VAL A 72 -12.85 -3.76 9.99
C VAL A 72 -13.29 -5.15 9.53
N LYS A 73 -13.23 -5.44 8.22
CA LYS A 73 -13.58 -6.76 7.67
C LYS A 73 -12.79 -7.91 8.28
N ILE A 74 -11.56 -7.66 8.71
CA ILE A 74 -10.70 -8.66 9.37
C ILE A 74 -10.73 -8.52 10.91
N SER A 75 -11.75 -7.86 11.44
CA SER A 75 -11.93 -7.64 12.89
C SER A 75 -10.77 -6.91 13.58
N ALA A 76 -9.96 -6.18 12.82
CA ALA A 76 -8.88 -5.37 13.37
C ALA A 76 -9.43 -4.04 13.90
N LYS A 77 -9.51 -3.91 15.22
CA LYS A 77 -9.99 -2.69 15.90
C LYS A 77 -8.94 -1.57 15.81
N VAL A 78 -8.99 -0.78 14.75
CA VAL A 78 -8.15 0.42 14.57
C VAL A 78 -9.06 1.59 14.21
N SER A 79 -9.01 2.69 14.95
CA SER A 79 -9.83 3.86 14.65
C SER A 79 -9.33 4.59 13.40
N LEU A 80 -10.23 5.26 12.68
CA LEU A 80 -9.89 6.04 11.50
C LEU A 80 -8.83 7.11 11.82
N ALA A 81 -8.94 7.79 12.97
CA ALA A 81 -7.93 8.76 13.42
C ALA A 81 -6.54 8.13 13.63
N THR A 82 -6.47 6.88 14.09
CA THR A 82 -5.22 6.14 14.21
C THR A 82 -4.66 5.79 12.83
N ILE A 83 -5.52 5.43 11.88
CA ILE A 83 -5.13 5.14 10.51
C ILE A 83 -4.51 6.38 9.86
N TYR A 84 -5.16 7.53 9.88
CA TYR A 84 -4.61 8.77 9.34
C TYR A 84 -3.23 9.11 9.91
N ARG A 85 -3.07 9.02 11.24
CA ARG A 85 -1.77 9.25 11.88
C ARG A 85 -0.72 8.23 11.47
N THR A 86 -1.13 6.99 11.26
CA THR A 86 -0.23 5.91 10.84
C THR A 86 0.20 6.10 9.39
N LEU A 87 -0.72 6.38 8.48
CA LEU A 87 -0.42 6.62 7.07
C LEU A 87 0.59 7.77 6.91
N ARG A 88 0.33 8.91 7.58
CA ARG A 88 1.28 10.03 7.58
C ARG A 88 2.66 9.64 8.13
N LEU A 89 2.71 8.83 9.18
CA LEU A 89 3.97 8.32 9.73
C LEU A 89 4.69 7.43 8.73
N LEU A 90 3.99 6.49 8.06
CA LEU A 90 4.57 5.58 7.08
C LEU A 90 5.11 6.33 5.85
N VAL A 91 4.43 7.40 5.42
CA VAL A 91 4.94 8.31 4.38
C VAL A 91 6.23 9.00 4.83
N GLN A 92 6.27 9.56 6.06
CA GLN A 92 7.47 10.18 6.62
C GLN A 92 8.64 9.21 6.79
N MET A 93 8.35 7.92 6.90
CA MET A 93 9.34 6.85 6.98
C MET A 93 9.79 6.34 5.60
N GLY A 94 9.21 6.84 4.51
CA GLY A 94 9.49 6.38 3.16
C GLY A 94 9.02 4.95 2.88
N LEU A 95 7.96 4.49 3.59
CA LEU A 95 7.37 3.16 3.39
C LEU A 95 6.13 3.24 2.49
N LEU A 96 5.44 4.37 2.51
CA LEU A 96 4.30 4.65 1.64
C LEU A 96 4.55 5.92 0.84
N HIS A 97 4.04 5.93 -0.38
CA HIS A 97 3.87 7.13 -1.19
C HIS A 97 2.46 7.70 -1.01
N GLU A 98 2.33 9.02 -0.96
CA GLU A 98 1.05 9.73 -0.84
C GLU A 98 0.73 10.43 -2.15
N LEU A 99 -0.45 10.14 -2.70
CA LEU A 99 -1.00 10.76 -3.90
C LEU A 99 -2.12 11.70 -3.51
N GLU A 100 -1.97 12.98 -3.81
CA GLU A 100 -3.00 13.99 -3.58
C GLU A 100 -4.02 14.02 -4.72
N LEU A 101 -5.31 13.94 -4.38
CA LEU A 101 -6.42 14.05 -5.31
C LEU A 101 -6.93 15.49 -5.39
N SER A 102 -7.67 15.81 -6.48
CA SER A 102 -8.11 17.17 -6.80
C SER A 102 -9.04 17.83 -5.77
N GLU A 103 -9.73 17.03 -4.96
CA GLU A 103 -10.71 17.51 -3.97
C GLU A 103 -10.19 17.41 -2.53
N GLY A 104 -8.86 17.39 -2.35
CA GLY A 104 -8.23 17.30 -1.04
C GLY A 104 -8.27 15.88 -0.42
N GLY A 105 -8.60 14.87 -1.21
CA GLY A 105 -8.46 13.46 -0.82
C GLY A 105 -7.03 12.99 -1.04
N HIS A 106 -6.63 11.97 -0.28
CA HIS A 106 -5.31 11.34 -0.40
C HIS A 106 -5.46 9.85 -0.63
N ARG A 107 -4.59 9.29 -1.47
CA ARG A 107 -4.40 7.85 -1.63
C ARG A 107 -2.97 7.48 -1.27
N TYR A 108 -2.79 6.28 -0.80
CA TYR A 108 -1.51 5.77 -0.31
C TYR A 108 -1.20 4.47 -1.00
N GLU A 109 0.07 4.26 -1.34
CA GLU A 109 0.58 3.02 -1.92
C GLU A 109 1.88 2.59 -1.24
N LEU A 110 2.22 1.29 -1.33
CA LEU A 110 3.49 0.77 -0.83
C LEU A 110 4.62 1.16 -1.79
N ILE A 111 5.67 1.78 -1.27
CA ILE A 111 6.90 2.02 -2.04
C ILE A 111 7.60 0.68 -2.24
N SER A 112 7.81 0.29 -3.49
CA SER A 112 8.65 -0.85 -3.86
C SER A 112 9.88 -0.37 -4.61
N ASN A 113 11.00 -1.07 -4.43
CA ASN A 113 12.23 -0.75 -5.16
C ASN A 113 12.12 -1.01 -6.67
N GLU A 114 11.08 -1.72 -7.09
CA GLU A 114 10.83 -2.08 -8.50
C GLU A 114 9.99 -1.03 -9.24
N THR A 115 9.36 -0.08 -8.52
CA THR A 115 8.41 0.89 -9.09
C THR A 115 8.85 2.35 -8.94
N ALA A 116 10.16 2.61 -8.81
CA ALA A 116 10.68 3.95 -8.52
C ALA A 116 10.39 5.02 -9.60
N ASP A 117 10.08 4.62 -10.83
CA ASP A 117 9.92 5.52 -11.98
C ASP A 117 8.54 5.43 -12.65
N HIS A 118 7.49 4.98 -11.93
CA HIS A 118 6.14 4.96 -12.48
C HIS A 118 5.41 6.29 -12.28
N HIS A 119 4.44 6.53 -13.14
CA HIS A 119 3.64 7.75 -13.20
C HIS A 119 2.16 7.41 -13.01
N HIS A 120 1.34 8.39 -12.66
CA HIS A 120 -0.06 8.17 -12.34
C HIS A 120 -1.01 8.97 -13.22
N LEU A 121 -2.06 8.30 -13.74
CA LEU A 121 -3.27 8.92 -14.28
C LEU A 121 -4.35 8.92 -13.19
N ILE A 122 -4.79 10.08 -12.74
CA ILE A 122 -5.75 10.23 -11.64
C ILE A 122 -7.05 10.83 -12.16
N CYS A 123 -8.15 10.07 -12.04
CA CYS A 123 -9.46 10.59 -12.39
C CYS A 123 -9.95 11.63 -11.37
N ILE A 124 -10.17 12.87 -11.81
CA ILE A 124 -10.63 13.95 -10.93
C ILE A 124 -12.07 13.77 -10.44
N ARG A 125 -12.89 12.88 -11.04
CA ARG A 125 -14.28 12.64 -10.64
C ARG A 125 -14.46 11.52 -9.66
N CYS A 126 -13.75 10.41 -9.82
CA CYS A 126 -13.95 9.22 -8.99
C CYS A 126 -12.70 8.74 -8.25
N GLY A 127 -11.56 9.41 -8.40
CA GLY A 127 -10.30 9.05 -7.76
C GLY A 127 -9.65 7.77 -8.29
N ARG A 128 -10.16 7.16 -9.38
CA ARG A 128 -9.51 6.01 -10.01
C ARG A 128 -8.10 6.40 -10.43
N THR A 129 -7.13 5.61 -10.03
CA THR A 129 -5.72 5.77 -10.36
C THR A 129 -5.28 4.62 -11.25
N GLU A 130 -4.52 4.93 -12.30
CA GLU A 130 -3.86 3.97 -13.17
C GLU A 130 -2.39 4.35 -13.26
N GLU A 131 -1.52 3.36 -13.26
CA GLU A 131 -0.08 3.56 -13.42
C GLU A 131 0.33 3.46 -14.87
N PHE A 132 1.38 4.21 -15.23
CA PHE A 132 2.03 4.09 -16.54
C PHE A 132 3.52 4.38 -16.42
N GLU A 133 4.31 3.83 -17.31
CA GLU A 133 5.74 4.08 -17.42
C GLU A 133 6.01 4.92 -18.67
N ASN A 134 6.96 5.86 -18.57
CA ASN A 134 7.40 6.68 -19.70
C ASN A 134 8.82 7.21 -19.50
N ASP A 135 9.76 6.70 -20.28
CA ASP A 135 11.17 7.10 -20.22
C ASP A 135 11.39 8.58 -20.54
N GLU A 136 10.54 9.23 -21.32
CA GLU A 136 10.66 10.65 -21.66
C GLU A 136 10.45 11.54 -20.45
N VAL A 137 9.57 11.15 -19.51
CA VAL A 137 9.36 11.89 -18.26
C VAL A 137 10.60 11.81 -17.38
N LEU A 138 11.20 10.63 -17.27
CA LEU A 138 12.45 10.44 -16.52
C LEU A 138 13.60 11.27 -17.12
N GLU A 139 13.76 11.26 -18.43
CA GLU A 139 14.79 12.06 -19.13
C GLU A 139 14.54 13.56 -18.96
N ALA A 140 13.30 14.03 -19.05
CA ALA A 140 12.97 15.43 -18.77
C ALA A 140 13.35 15.83 -17.34
N GLY A 141 13.09 14.97 -16.36
CA GLY A 141 13.49 15.16 -14.97
C GLY A 141 15.02 15.25 -14.80
N LYS A 142 15.77 14.34 -15.45
CA LYS A 142 17.25 14.36 -15.46
C LYS A 142 17.83 15.65 -16.06
N ILE A 143 17.27 16.09 -17.20
CA ILE A 143 17.68 17.32 -17.86
C ILE A 143 17.42 18.52 -16.96
N ALA A 144 16.21 18.62 -16.39
CA ALA A 144 15.84 19.72 -15.50
C ALA A 144 16.73 19.77 -14.25
N ALA A 145 17.00 18.64 -13.62
CA ALA A 145 17.88 18.54 -12.47
C ALA A 145 19.31 18.99 -12.82
N LYS A 146 19.86 18.49 -13.94
CA LYS A 146 21.21 18.83 -14.41
C LYS A 146 21.37 20.33 -14.71
N ILE A 147 20.41 20.93 -15.41
CA ILE A 147 20.47 22.38 -15.75
C ILE A 147 20.49 23.24 -14.49
N ASN A 148 19.76 22.84 -13.45
CA ASN A 148 19.63 23.58 -12.21
C ASN A 148 20.62 23.14 -11.11
N GLY A 149 21.58 22.25 -11.40
CA GLY A 149 22.59 21.79 -10.45
C GLY A 149 22.05 20.86 -9.34
N PHE A 150 20.87 20.24 -9.56
CA PHE A 150 20.28 19.28 -8.63
C PHE A 150 20.71 17.85 -8.95
N LYS A 151 20.76 17.00 -7.92
CA LYS A 151 20.86 15.55 -8.09
C LYS A 151 19.45 14.97 -8.10
N LEU A 152 19.02 14.38 -9.23
CA LEU A 152 17.76 13.67 -9.29
C LEU A 152 17.78 12.45 -8.35
N ILE A 153 16.74 12.29 -7.55
CA ILE A 153 16.51 11.14 -6.68
C ILE A 153 15.38 10.29 -7.24
N GLU A 154 14.30 10.95 -7.70
CA GLU A 154 13.09 10.32 -8.20
C GLU A 154 12.42 11.24 -9.20
N SER A 155 11.72 10.70 -10.20
CA SER A 155 10.90 11.45 -11.15
C SER A 155 9.55 10.78 -11.29
N SER A 156 8.50 11.40 -10.77
CA SER A 156 7.12 10.93 -10.94
C SER A 156 6.25 12.03 -11.52
N LEU A 157 5.27 11.65 -12.35
CA LEU A 157 4.30 12.56 -12.96
C LEU A 157 2.88 12.13 -12.57
N ASN A 158 2.13 13.05 -11.97
CA ASN A 158 0.72 12.86 -11.67
C ASN A 158 -0.14 13.61 -12.70
N VAL A 159 -0.77 12.88 -13.61
CA VAL A 159 -1.66 13.43 -14.65
C VAL A 159 -3.09 13.39 -14.17
N ARG A 160 -3.74 14.54 -14.09
CA ARG A 160 -5.16 14.69 -13.76
C ARG A 160 -6.01 14.54 -15.03
N ALA A 161 -6.92 13.59 -15.04
CA ALA A 161 -7.74 13.22 -16.20
C ALA A 161 -9.18 12.88 -15.80
N ILE A 162 -10.02 12.54 -16.75
CA ILE A 162 -11.35 11.95 -16.53
C ILE A 162 -11.35 10.54 -17.11
N CYS A 163 -11.60 9.53 -16.31
CA CYS A 163 -11.59 8.16 -16.77
C CYS A 163 -12.80 7.84 -17.66
N PRO A 164 -12.74 6.80 -18.52
CA PRO A 164 -13.84 6.44 -19.43
C PRO A 164 -15.19 6.17 -18.76
N LYS A 165 -15.20 5.80 -17.47
CA LYS A 165 -16.45 5.61 -16.70
C LYS A 165 -17.10 6.92 -16.23
N CYS A 166 -16.37 8.02 -16.31
CA CYS A 166 -16.80 9.33 -15.81
C CYS A 166 -16.98 10.39 -16.93
N ILE A 167 -16.64 10.05 -18.17
CA ILE A 167 -16.87 10.90 -19.36
C ILE A 167 -18.36 11.08 -19.64
#